data_22fe05bc5f3599f2d92609cadf873796
#
_entry.id   22fe05bc5f3599f2d92609cadf873796
#
_cell.length_a   1.000
_cell.length_b   1.000
_cell.length_c   1.000
_cell.angle_alpha   90.00
_cell.angle_beta   90.00
_cell.angle_gamma   90.00
#
_symmetry.space_group_name_H-M   'P 1'
#
loop_
_entity.id
_entity.type
_entity.pdbx_description
1 polymer ?
#
loop_
_entity_poly.entity_id
_entity_poly.type
_entity_poly.pdbx_seq_one_letter_code
_entity_poly.pdbx_strand_id
1 'polypeptide(L)'
;MKTLIDSISAEVMKAFTENGYDAKYGKVTLSNRPDLCEYQCNGAMAAAKEYKCAPFMISDKIAEGLKDNAMFESVESVKPGFINLKLSKDYLASVVTSMKEDEGRFGCDKTDDPKTIIVDYGGANVAKPLHVGHLRSAIIGESVKRIGKFMGHHVIGDVHLGDWGLQMGLIIVELKERKPELVYFDENYEGEYPKEAPFTISELEDIYPTASKKSKEDEAFREAAMEATSELQRGRRGYRALLEHILNVSVTDLKKNYDNLNVSFELWKGESDAQPYIPGMVQMMKDEGYAYMSEGALVVDVKEDTDTKEIPPCIILKSDGASLYSTTDLATIVMRMEDYSPDSIIYLADQRQSMHFIQVFRCARKTGLVDDHVKLIHIGFGTMNGKDGKPFKTRDGGVMRLEYLLDEINEEMLKKITENQKEKENLDISDEEAKKTARMVALAAIKYGDLSNQASKDYIFDIERFTSFEGNTGPYILYTIVRIKSILAKYQANGKDLPNGAILPAHSASEKNLMLVLSRFNAMMENAYEELAPHKICAYIYELANAFNGFYHENKILAQEDESIKDSYISLLMLTKGVLETCIDVLGFSAPDRM
;
A
#
# COMPACT_ATOMS: atom_id res chain seq x y z
N MET A 1 -3.02 -9.34 -20.86
CA MET A 1 -1.93 -9.73 -21.84
C MET A 1 -0.95 -10.61 -21.08
N LYS A 2 -0.44 -11.69 -21.68
CA LYS A 2 0.63 -12.46 -21.02
C LYS A 2 1.84 -11.56 -20.79
N THR A 3 2.53 -11.75 -19.66
CA THR A 3 3.75 -10.97 -19.43
C THR A 3 4.81 -11.30 -20.49
N LEU A 4 5.72 -10.37 -20.73
CA LEU A 4 6.82 -10.62 -21.68
C LEU A 4 7.62 -11.86 -21.28
N ILE A 5 7.88 -12.05 -20.00
CA ILE A 5 8.64 -13.21 -19.50
C ILE A 5 7.87 -14.53 -19.70
N ASP A 6 6.54 -14.52 -19.61
CA ASP A 6 5.70 -15.69 -19.92
C ASP A 6 5.73 -16.01 -21.42
N SER A 7 5.72 -14.99 -22.25
CA SER A 7 5.80 -15.13 -23.71
C SER A 7 7.15 -15.74 -24.11
N ILE A 8 8.25 -15.25 -23.52
CA ILE A 8 9.60 -15.82 -23.72
C ILE A 8 9.66 -17.26 -23.19
N SER A 9 9.11 -17.50 -21.98
CA SER A 9 9.09 -18.84 -21.41
C SER A 9 8.30 -19.82 -22.27
N ALA A 10 7.19 -19.40 -22.88
CA ALA A 10 6.40 -20.25 -23.76
C ALA A 10 7.18 -20.72 -24.98
N GLU A 11 7.97 -19.84 -25.62
CA GLU A 11 8.83 -20.21 -26.74
C GLU A 11 9.94 -21.18 -26.31
N VAL A 12 10.56 -20.95 -25.15
CA VAL A 12 11.59 -21.85 -24.62
C VAL A 12 10.99 -23.21 -24.22
N MET A 13 9.81 -23.24 -23.58
CA MET A 13 9.09 -24.46 -23.24
C MET A 13 8.75 -25.28 -24.48
N LYS A 14 8.32 -24.60 -25.55
CA LYS A 14 8.06 -25.23 -26.86
C LYS A 14 9.34 -25.87 -27.41
N ALA A 15 10.45 -25.18 -27.38
CA ALA A 15 11.75 -25.71 -27.82
C ALA A 15 12.19 -26.93 -27.00
N PHE A 16 11.97 -26.96 -25.68
CA PHE A 16 12.21 -28.15 -24.85
C PHE A 16 11.35 -29.34 -25.33
N THR A 17 10.05 -29.10 -25.54
CA THR A 17 9.12 -30.16 -25.99
C THR A 17 9.50 -30.71 -27.37
N GLU A 18 9.81 -29.84 -28.31
CA GLU A 18 10.21 -30.23 -29.68
C GLU A 18 11.54 -31.03 -29.70
N ASN A 19 12.39 -30.86 -28.70
CA ASN A 19 13.62 -31.61 -28.52
C ASN A 19 13.48 -32.86 -27.62
N GLY A 20 12.24 -33.23 -27.24
CA GLY A 20 11.94 -34.44 -26.47
C GLY A 20 12.16 -34.30 -24.96
N TYR A 21 12.17 -33.07 -24.44
CA TYR A 21 12.27 -32.76 -23.01
C TYR A 21 10.94 -32.20 -22.47
N ASP A 22 10.74 -32.33 -21.15
CA ASP A 22 9.55 -31.77 -20.49
C ASP A 22 9.57 -30.25 -20.54
N ALA A 23 8.44 -29.65 -20.93
CA ALA A 23 8.21 -28.20 -21.00
C ALA A 23 8.51 -27.47 -19.68
N LYS A 24 8.30 -28.12 -18.52
CA LYS A 24 8.56 -27.54 -17.18
C LYS A 24 9.96 -26.95 -17.02
N TYR A 25 10.92 -27.41 -17.80
CA TYR A 25 12.31 -26.92 -17.79
C TYR A 25 12.52 -25.62 -18.59
N GLY A 26 11.55 -25.20 -19.39
CA GLY A 26 11.64 -24.00 -20.22
C GLY A 26 11.35 -22.68 -19.50
N LYS A 27 11.21 -22.67 -18.17
CA LYS A 27 10.95 -21.43 -17.41
C LYS A 27 12.15 -20.49 -17.50
N VAL A 28 11.86 -19.23 -17.88
CA VAL A 28 12.84 -18.16 -18.03
C VAL A 28 12.79 -17.20 -16.85
N THR A 29 13.92 -16.61 -16.53
CA THR A 29 14.05 -15.55 -15.51
C THR A 29 14.83 -14.37 -16.07
N LEU A 30 14.73 -13.20 -15.45
CA LEU A 30 15.65 -12.10 -15.71
C LEU A 30 17.08 -12.54 -15.40
N SER A 31 18.02 -12.14 -16.24
CA SER A 31 19.43 -12.43 -16.01
C SER A 31 20.01 -11.62 -14.86
N ASN A 32 20.80 -12.27 -14.00
CA ASN A 32 21.61 -11.58 -13.00
C ASN A 32 22.88 -10.93 -13.60
N ARG A 33 23.14 -11.15 -14.89
CA ARG A 33 24.27 -10.63 -15.66
C ARG A 33 23.75 -9.90 -16.92
N PRO A 34 23.14 -8.71 -16.75
CA PRO A 34 22.57 -7.94 -17.86
C PRO A 34 23.63 -7.54 -18.91
N ASP A 35 24.89 -7.56 -18.54
CA ASP A 35 26.02 -7.37 -19.46
C ASP A 35 26.18 -8.54 -20.45
N LEU A 36 25.71 -9.72 -20.12
CA LEU A 36 25.79 -10.93 -20.97
C LEU A 36 24.49 -11.21 -21.72
N CYS A 37 23.36 -11.13 -21.04
CA CYS A 37 22.04 -11.41 -21.60
C CYS A 37 20.94 -10.73 -20.78
N GLU A 38 19.78 -10.56 -21.39
CA GLU A 38 18.60 -9.95 -20.76
C GLU A 38 17.80 -10.96 -19.96
N TYR A 39 17.66 -12.16 -20.51
CA TYR A 39 16.91 -13.27 -19.90
C TYR A 39 17.76 -14.54 -19.91
N GLN A 40 17.44 -15.46 -19.00
CA GLN A 40 18.17 -16.73 -18.88
C GLN A 40 17.23 -17.88 -18.51
N CYS A 41 17.44 -19.03 -19.14
CA CYS A 41 16.83 -20.29 -18.74
C CYS A 41 17.88 -21.23 -18.15
N ASN A 42 17.63 -21.75 -16.95
CA ASN A 42 18.52 -22.63 -16.20
C ASN A 42 18.02 -24.09 -16.17
N GLY A 43 16.92 -24.37 -16.84
CA GLY A 43 16.21 -25.63 -16.75
C GLY A 43 16.99 -26.84 -17.28
N ALA A 44 17.95 -26.64 -18.20
CA ALA A 44 18.79 -27.72 -18.72
C ALA A 44 19.61 -28.43 -17.62
N MET A 45 19.99 -27.71 -16.55
CA MET A 45 20.70 -28.31 -15.40
C MET A 45 19.81 -29.27 -14.58
N ALA A 46 18.54 -28.94 -14.43
CA ALA A 46 17.56 -29.80 -13.76
C ALA A 46 17.17 -30.98 -14.66
N ALA A 47 16.92 -30.72 -15.96
CA ALA A 47 16.59 -31.73 -16.96
C ALA A 47 17.70 -32.78 -17.09
N ALA A 48 18.96 -32.38 -17.01
CA ALA A 48 20.12 -33.28 -17.11
C ALA A 48 20.09 -34.46 -16.13
N LYS A 49 19.53 -34.23 -14.92
CA LYS A 49 19.37 -35.28 -13.90
C LYS A 49 18.30 -36.29 -14.30
N GLU A 50 17.20 -35.84 -14.85
CA GLU A 50 16.07 -36.68 -15.28
C GLU A 50 16.44 -37.47 -16.55
N TYR A 51 17.05 -36.80 -17.53
CA TYR A 51 17.40 -37.41 -18.83
C TYR A 51 18.77 -38.04 -18.88
N LYS A 52 19.51 -38.06 -17.76
CA LYS A 52 20.84 -38.70 -17.59
C LYS A 52 21.85 -38.31 -18.68
N CYS A 53 21.91 -37.05 -19.02
CA CYS A 53 22.87 -36.50 -19.98
C CYS A 53 23.53 -35.23 -19.44
N ALA A 54 24.58 -34.74 -20.09
CA ALA A 54 25.22 -33.51 -19.65
C ALA A 54 24.35 -32.28 -19.91
N PRO A 55 24.24 -31.32 -18.96
CA PRO A 55 23.36 -30.15 -19.11
C PRO A 55 23.61 -29.34 -20.38
N PHE A 56 24.88 -29.19 -20.77
CA PHE A 56 25.24 -28.45 -21.99
C PHE A 56 24.72 -29.10 -23.27
N MET A 57 24.55 -30.43 -23.29
CA MET A 57 23.98 -31.15 -24.45
C MET A 57 22.51 -30.81 -24.65
N ILE A 58 21.77 -30.52 -23.55
CA ILE A 58 20.38 -30.07 -23.61
C ILE A 58 20.37 -28.62 -24.03
N SER A 59 21.13 -27.74 -23.34
CA SER A 59 21.12 -26.30 -23.66
C SER A 59 21.57 -26.01 -25.10
N ASP A 60 22.54 -26.79 -25.65
CA ASP A 60 22.96 -26.63 -27.05
C ASP A 60 21.82 -26.94 -28.03
N LYS A 61 21.06 -28.03 -27.80
CA LYS A 61 19.90 -28.37 -28.65
C LYS A 61 18.79 -27.31 -28.57
N ILE A 62 18.49 -26.86 -27.36
CA ILE A 62 17.45 -25.85 -27.17
C ILE A 62 17.85 -24.50 -27.81
N ALA A 63 19.13 -24.09 -27.62
CA ALA A 63 19.64 -22.86 -28.25
C ALA A 63 19.61 -22.94 -29.78
N GLU A 64 19.98 -24.08 -30.37
CA GLU A 64 19.90 -24.28 -31.83
C GLU A 64 18.44 -24.26 -32.32
N GLY A 65 17.49 -24.84 -31.57
CA GLY A 65 16.06 -24.83 -31.89
C GLY A 65 15.42 -23.43 -31.82
N LEU A 66 16.03 -22.52 -31.08
CA LEU A 66 15.53 -21.13 -30.93
C LEU A 66 16.27 -20.12 -31.82
N LYS A 67 17.32 -20.52 -32.54
CA LYS A 67 18.23 -19.63 -33.25
C LYS A 67 17.54 -18.75 -34.30
N ASP A 68 16.54 -19.33 -35.00
CA ASP A 68 15.81 -18.64 -36.05
C ASP A 68 14.47 -18.02 -35.56
N ASN A 69 14.25 -18.01 -34.25
CA ASN A 69 13.05 -17.41 -33.68
C ASN A 69 13.19 -15.86 -33.69
N ALA A 70 12.29 -15.18 -34.40
CA ALA A 70 12.29 -13.72 -34.58
C ALA A 70 12.20 -12.92 -33.24
N MET A 71 11.81 -13.55 -32.15
CA MET A 71 11.78 -12.94 -30.82
C MET A 71 13.19 -12.57 -30.33
N PHE A 72 14.21 -13.32 -30.76
CA PHE A 72 15.55 -13.21 -30.21
C PHE A 72 16.56 -12.59 -31.21
N GLU A 73 17.39 -11.71 -30.69
CA GLU A 73 18.59 -11.22 -31.39
C GLU A 73 19.72 -12.26 -31.30
N SER A 74 19.84 -12.91 -30.12
CA SER A 74 20.78 -14.02 -29.91
C SER A 74 20.25 -14.99 -28.85
N VAL A 75 20.58 -16.28 -29.08
CA VAL A 75 20.35 -17.36 -28.12
C VAL A 75 21.66 -18.14 -27.99
N GLU A 76 22.21 -18.18 -26.79
CA GLU A 76 23.51 -18.76 -26.54
C GLU A 76 23.44 -19.84 -25.44
N SER A 77 23.98 -21.03 -25.75
CA SER A 77 24.23 -22.05 -24.74
C SER A 77 25.57 -21.78 -24.04
N VAL A 78 25.52 -21.63 -22.71
CA VAL A 78 26.70 -21.35 -21.89
C VAL A 78 26.88 -22.44 -20.84
N LYS A 79 28.08 -23.02 -20.77
CA LYS A 79 28.38 -24.06 -19.78
C LYS A 79 28.17 -23.54 -18.35
N PRO A 80 27.62 -24.37 -17.42
CA PRO A 80 27.39 -25.84 -17.60
C PRO A 80 26.06 -26.19 -18.29
N GLY A 81 25.13 -25.29 -18.53
CA GLY A 81 23.82 -25.56 -19.13
C GLY A 81 22.86 -24.36 -19.04
N PHE A 82 23.40 -23.13 -19.08
CA PHE A 82 22.62 -21.91 -19.17
C PHE A 82 22.21 -21.65 -20.63
N ILE A 83 21.02 -21.14 -20.82
CA ILE A 83 20.56 -20.60 -22.11
C ILE A 83 20.36 -19.10 -21.92
N ASN A 84 21.24 -18.33 -22.50
CA ASN A 84 21.22 -16.88 -22.48
C ASN A 84 20.43 -16.34 -23.67
N LEU A 85 19.52 -15.41 -23.40
CA LEU A 85 18.57 -14.88 -24.38
C LEU A 85 18.69 -13.37 -24.45
N LYS A 86 18.84 -12.81 -25.68
CA LYS A 86 18.69 -11.38 -25.97
C LYS A 86 17.53 -11.19 -26.91
N LEU A 87 16.64 -10.24 -26.59
CA LEU A 87 15.49 -9.92 -27.43
C LEU A 87 15.90 -9.14 -28.68
N SER A 88 15.25 -9.46 -29.79
CA SER A 88 15.40 -8.64 -30.99
C SER A 88 14.82 -7.25 -30.78
N LYS A 89 15.46 -6.26 -31.40
CA LYS A 89 15.02 -4.86 -31.30
C LYS A 89 13.63 -4.65 -31.89
N ASP A 90 13.31 -5.35 -32.99
CA ASP A 90 12.00 -5.29 -33.63
C ASP A 90 10.89 -5.89 -32.75
N TYR A 91 11.14 -7.05 -32.13
CA TYR A 91 10.17 -7.64 -31.21
C TYR A 91 9.94 -6.74 -29.99
N LEU A 92 11.01 -6.21 -29.40
CA LEU A 92 10.89 -5.31 -28.25
C LEU A 92 10.13 -4.03 -28.60
N ALA A 93 10.39 -3.45 -29.78
CA ALA A 93 9.67 -2.29 -30.29
C ALA A 93 8.16 -2.58 -30.47
N SER A 94 7.80 -3.77 -30.96
CA SER A 94 6.40 -4.19 -31.08
C SER A 94 5.72 -4.31 -29.72
N VAL A 95 6.41 -4.82 -28.70
CA VAL A 95 5.90 -4.94 -27.32
C VAL A 95 5.61 -3.55 -26.73
N VAL A 96 6.56 -2.63 -26.76
CA VAL A 96 6.36 -1.29 -26.19
C VAL A 96 5.37 -0.45 -27.01
N THR A 97 5.23 -0.70 -28.30
CA THR A 97 4.18 -0.10 -29.12
C THR A 97 2.80 -0.55 -28.67
N SER A 98 2.59 -1.87 -28.48
CA SER A 98 1.34 -2.40 -27.96
C SER A 98 1.00 -1.88 -26.55
N MET A 99 2.02 -1.69 -25.71
CA MET A 99 1.85 -1.07 -24.40
C MET A 99 1.37 0.38 -24.51
N LYS A 100 1.93 1.16 -25.45
CA LYS A 100 1.52 2.55 -25.69
C LYS A 100 0.07 2.63 -26.20
N GLU A 101 -0.34 1.72 -27.06
CA GLU A 101 -1.71 1.65 -27.62
C GLU A 101 -2.76 1.29 -26.56
N ASP A 102 -2.37 0.58 -25.51
CA ASP A 102 -3.21 0.24 -24.34
C ASP A 102 -3.12 1.31 -23.27
N GLU A 103 -3.64 2.50 -23.58
CA GLU A 103 -3.55 3.68 -22.71
C GLU A 103 -4.17 3.44 -21.33
N GLY A 104 -3.42 3.81 -20.30
CA GLY A 104 -3.80 3.69 -18.89
C GLY A 104 -3.65 2.27 -18.32
N ARG A 105 -3.44 1.25 -19.17
CA ARG A 105 -3.20 -0.13 -18.74
C ARG A 105 -1.82 -0.65 -19.11
N PHE A 106 -1.27 -0.21 -20.22
CA PHE A 106 0.09 -0.51 -20.69
C PHE A 106 0.41 -2.01 -20.70
N GLY A 107 -0.52 -2.82 -21.18
CA GLY A 107 -0.40 -4.28 -21.24
C GLY A 107 -0.69 -5.01 -19.92
N CYS A 108 -1.17 -4.32 -18.90
CA CYS A 108 -1.60 -4.93 -17.63
C CYS A 108 -3.13 -5.10 -17.62
N ASP A 109 -3.62 -6.28 -17.99
CA ASP A 109 -5.05 -6.57 -18.03
C ASP A 109 -5.69 -6.54 -16.64
N LYS A 110 -6.98 -6.24 -16.59
CA LYS A 110 -7.76 -6.52 -15.39
C LYS A 110 -8.00 -8.01 -15.27
N THR A 111 -8.15 -8.48 -14.05
CA THR A 111 -8.53 -9.88 -13.81
C THR A 111 -9.90 -10.21 -14.41
N ASP A 112 -10.03 -11.42 -14.96
CA ASP A 112 -11.31 -11.95 -15.42
C ASP A 112 -12.18 -12.50 -14.26
N ASP A 113 -11.60 -12.63 -13.07
CA ASP A 113 -12.26 -13.12 -11.85
C ASP A 113 -12.11 -12.09 -10.72
N PRO A 114 -12.87 -10.96 -10.77
CA PRO A 114 -12.79 -9.92 -9.76
C PRO A 114 -13.27 -10.42 -8.40
N LYS A 115 -12.46 -10.18 -7.37
CA LYS A 115 -12.72 -10.54 -5.98
C LYS A 115 -13.17 -9.32 -5.18
N THR A 116 -13.99 -9.55 -4.16
CA THR A 116 -14.32 -8.55 -3.13
C THR A 116 -13.28 -8.63 -2.02
N ILE A 117 -12.56 -7.53 -1.81
CA ILE A 117 -11.45 -7.45 -0.85
C ILE A 117 -11.73 -6.30 0.12
N ILE A 118 -11.74 -6.58 1.41
CA ILE A 118 -11.77 -5.52 2.43
C ILE A 118 -10.35 -5.28 2.91
N VAL A 119 -9.92 -4.03 2.95
CA VAL A 119 -8.64 -3.61 3.51
C VAL A 119 -8.91 -2.75 4.73
N ASP A 120 -8.56 -3.27 5.90
CA ASP A 120 -8.67 -2.60 7.19
C ASP A 120 -7.35 -1.89 7.50
N TYR A 121 -7.37 -0.56 7.52
CA TYR A 121 -6.17 0.26 7.67
C TYR A 121 -6.48 1.65 8.24
N GLY A 122 -5.43 2.37 8.65
CA GLY A 122 -5.56 3.68 9.28
C GLY A 122 -5.57 3.58 10.81
N GLY A 123 -6.40 2.71 11.39
CA GLY A 123 -6.39 2.35 12.81
C GLY A 123 -6.59 3.52 13.79
N ALA A 124 -7.40 4.51 13.41
CA ALA A 124 -7.63 5.71 14.19
C ALA A 124 -8.51 5.44 15.42
N ASN A 125 -8.17 6.04 16.54
CA ASN A 125 -9.05 6.11 17.70
C ASN A 125 -9.77 7.45 17.70
N VAL A 126 -11.07 7.46 17.97
CA VAL A 126 -11.84 8.69 18.12
C VAL A 126 -11.30 9.52 19.30
N ALA A 127 -11.51 10.82 19.22
CA ALA A 127 -11.03 11.80 20.23
C ALA A 127 -9.50 11.80 20.46
N LYS A 128 -8.74 11.28 19.50
CA LYS A 128 -7.26 11.35 19.50
C LYS A 128 -6.78 11.91 18.18
N PRO A 129 -5.82 12.86 18.21
CA PRO A 129 -5.19 13.28 16.97
C PRO A 129 -4.40 12.15 16.32
N LEU A 130 -4.37 12.14 15.00
CA LEU A 130 -3.47 11.25 14.28
C LEU A 130 -2.02 11.60 14.59
N HIS A 131 -1.23 10.59 14.86
CA HIS A 131 0.20 10.72 15.08
C HIS A 131 0.97 9.90 14.04
N VAL A 132 2.27 10.11 13.98
CA VAL A 132 3.16 9.43 13.00
C VAL A 132 3.07 7.90 13.01
N GLY A 133 2.64 7.28 14.13
CA GLY A 133 2.38 5.84 14.20
C GLY A 133 1.22 5.36 13.33
N HIS A 134 0.26 6.24 12.97
CA HIS A 134 -0.83 5.91 12.05
C HIS A 134 -0.45 6.06 10.58
N LEU A 135 0.65 6.78 10.29
CA LEU A 135 1.09 7.10 8.94
C LEU A 135 1.31 5.84 8.10
N ARG A 136 2.06 4.87 8.63
CA ARG A 136 2.40 3.64 7.90
C ARG A 136 1.18 2.82 7.52
N SER A 137 0.28 2.59 8.48
CA SER A 137 -0.98 1.89 8.22
C SER A 137 -1.77 2.57 7.10
N ALA A 138 -1.93 3.90 7.18
CA ALA A 138 -2.70 4.68 6.21
C ALA A 138 -2.08 4.62 4.79
N ILE A 139 -0.77 4.85 4.68
CA ILE A 139 -0.07 4.91 3.39
C ILE A 139 0.02 3.53 2.72
N ILE A 140 0.39 2.50 3.47
CA ILE A 140 0.52 1.13 2.93
C ILE A 140 -0.86 0.61 2.53
N GLY A 141 -1.89 0.80 3.39
CA GLY A 141 -3.25 0.33 3.11
C GLY A 141 -3.87 1.00 1.90
N GLU A 142 -3.71 2.30 1.77
CA GLU A 142 -4.18 3.04 0.59
C GLU A 142 -3.52 2.52 -0.69
N SER A 143 -2.21 2.26 -0.66
CA SER A 143 -1.51 1.72 -1.83
C SER A 143 -1.97 0.29 -2.16
N VAL A 144 -2.12 -0.59 -1.17
CA VAL A 144 -2.64 -1.96 -1.36
C VAL A 144 -4.05 -1.91 -1.97
N LYS A 145 -4.92 -1.03 -1.46
CA LYS A 145 -6.26 -0.82 -2.01
C LYS A 145 -6.21 -0.38 -3.47
N ARG A 146 -5.37 0.62 -3.80
CA ARG A 146 -5.25 1.15 -5.17
C ARG A 146 -4.67 0.13 -6.14
N ILE A 147 -3.68 -0.64 -5.73
CA ILE A 147 -3.12 -1.75 -6.53
C ILE A 147 -4.22 -2.77 -6.84
N GLY A 148 -4.98 -3.21 -5.83
CA GLY A 148 -6.09 -4.16 -6.02
C GLY A 148 -7.16 -3.62 -6.97
N LYS A 149 -7.55 -2.35 -6.85
CA LYS A 149 -8.48 -1.68 -7.79
C LYS A 149 -7.90 -1.59 -9.21
N PHE A 150 -6.62 -1.28 -9.34
CA PHE A 150 -5.94 -1.27 -10.62
C PHE A 150 -5.95 -2.66 -11.26
N MET A 151 -5.74 -3.73 -10.51
CA MET A 151 -5.80 -5.11 -10.99
C MET A 151 -7.23 -5.58 -11.33
N GLY A 152 -8.25 -4.76 -11.06
CA GLY A 152 -9.64 -5.02 -11.45
C GLY A 152 -10.50 -5.67 -10.37
N HIS A 153 -10.01 -5.73 -9.12
CA HIS A 153 -10.78 -6.22 -7.99
C HIS A 153 -11.72 -5.16 -7.41
N HIS A 154 -12.76 -5.60 -6.71
CA HIS A 154 -13.63 -4.75 -5.91
C HIS A 154 -13.04 -4.60 -4.51
N VAL A 155 -12.31 -3.50 -4.28
CA VAL A 155 -11.60 -3.28 -3.02
C VAL A 155 -12.28 -2.18 -2.20
N ILE A 156 -12.59 -2.51 -0.95
CA ILE A 156 -13.27 -1.66 0.03
C ILE A 156 -12.27 -1.33 1.14
N GLY A 157 -11.97 -0.06 1.35
CA GLY A 157 -11.17 0.41 2.48
C GLY A 157 -12.03 0.70 3.69
N ASP A 158 -11.69 0.16 4.86
CA ASP A 158 -12.35 0.40 6.14
C ASP A 158 -11.34 0.96 7.14
N VAL A 159 -11.67 2.08 7.78
CA VAL A 159 -10.79 2.69 8.78
C VAL A 159 -10.85 1.99 10.13
N HIS A 160 -11.92 1.31 10.43
CA HIS A 160 -12.26 0.62 11.66
C HIS A 160 -11.85 1.35 12.94
N LEU A 161 -12.70 2.30 13.33
CA LEU A 161 -12.43 3.24 14.44
C LEU A 161 -12.46 2.56 15.81
N GLY A 162 -11.49 2.88 16.66
CA GLY A 162 -11.55 2.56 18.08
C GLY A 162 -12.48 3.54 18.83
N ASP A 163 -13.73 3.15 19.01
CA ASP A 163 -14.80 4.00 19.55
C ASP A 163 -15.60 3.35 20.70
N TRP A 164 -15.13 2.22 21.26
CA TRP A 164 -15.94 1.40 22.14
C TRP A 164 -15.29 0.97 23.45
N GLY A 165 -14.22 1.54 23.89
CA GLY A 165 -13.52 1.11 25.09
C GLY A 165 -13.62 2.09 26.26
N LEU A 166 -12.82 1.84 27.30
CA LEU A 166 -12.67 2.72 28.49
C LEU A 166 -12.42 4.19 28.11
N GLN A 167 -11.83 4.44 26.94
CA GLN A 167 -11.62 5.77 26.41
C GLN A 167 -12.90 6.60 26.38
N MET A 168 -14.03 6.01 25.99
CA MET A 168 -15.31 6.72 25.95
C MET A 168 -15.81 7.09 27.34
N GLY A 169 -15.69 6.17 28.31
CA GLY A 169 -16.02 6.45 29.70
C GLY A 169 -15.17 7.55 30.30
N LEU A 170 -13.87 7.57 30.00
CA LEU A 170 -12.95 8.63 30.44
C LEU A 170 -13.39 10.01 29.91
N ILE A 171 -13.75 10.09 28.64
CA ILE A 171 -14.24 11.34 28.04
C ILE A 171 -15.55 11.78 28.68
N ILE A 172 -16.49 10.85 28.86
CA ILE A 172 -17.81 11.13 29.47
C ILE A 172 -17.66 11.70 30.88
N VAL A 173 -16.82 11.06 31.73
CA VAL A 173 -16.64 11.50 33.11
C VAL A 173 -15.93 12.84 33.18
N GLU A 174 -14.87 13.06 32.41
CA GLU A 174 -14.19 14.36 32.36
C GLU A 174 -15.10 15.47 31.85
N LEU A 175 -15.93 15.18 30.81
CA LEU A 175 -16.90 16.15 30.33
C LEU A 175 -17.97 16.47 31.37
N LYS A 176 -18.41 15.46 32.15
CA LYS A 176 -19.37 15.66 33.25
C LYS A 176 -18.79 16.55 34.35
N GLU A 177 -17.51 16.40 34.68
CA GLU A 177 -16.85 17.30 35.64
C GLU A 177 -16.73 18.75 35.13
N ARG A 178 -16.44 18.91 33.83
CA ARG A 178 -16.29 20.24 33.21
C ARG A 178 -17.60 20.95 32.95
N LYS A 179 -18.63 20.21 32.54
CA LYS A 179 -19.93 20.73 32.08
C LYS A 179 -21.10 19.91 32.68
N PRO A 180 -21.25 19.89 34.03
CA PRO A 180 -22.23 19.02 34.70
C PRO A 180 -23.71 19.35 34.37
N GLU A 181 -23.96 20.54 33.84
CA GLU A 181 -25.29 21.04 33.46
C GLU A 181 -25.82 20.46 32.14
N LEU A 182 -25.02 19.73 31.40
CA LEU A 182 -25.42 19.17 30.10
C LEU A 182 -26.53 18.12 30.26
N VAL A 183 -27.54 18.19 29.44
CA VAL A 183 -28.73 17.32 29.46
C VAL A 183 -28.39 15.80 29.25
N TYR A 184 -27.22 15.51 28.74
CA TYR A 184 -26.75 14.14 28.54
C TYR A 184 -26.49 13.37 29.84
N PHE A 185 -26.31 14.07 30.95
CA PHE A 185 -26.05 13.52 32.28
C PHE A 185 -27.32 13.34 33.12
N ASP A 186 -28.43 13.95 32.70
CA ASP A 186 -29.75 13.79 33.34
C ASP A 186 -30.37 12.45 32.89
N GLU A 187 -30.52 11.50 33.84
CA GLU A 187 -31.10 10.19 33.57
C GLU A 187 -32.59 10.24 33.24
N ASN A 188 -33.28 11.29 33.69
CA ASN A 188 -34.72 11.49 33.49
C ASN A 188 -35.02 12.34 32.24
N TYR A 189 -34.02 12.73 31.47
CA TYR A 189 -34.24 13.55 30.26
C TYR A 189 -34.88 12.70 29.15
N GLU A 190 -36.13 13.03 28.81
CA GLU A 190 -36.90 12.35 27.75
C GLU A 190 -36.95 13.13 26.43
N GLY A 191 -36.41 14.35 26.39
CA GLY A 191 -36.37 15.19 25.19
C GLY A 191 -35.45 14.70 24.09
N GLU A 192 -35.46 15.41 22.96
CA GLU A 192 -34.45 15.25 21.91
C GLU A 192 -33.14 15.91 22.35
N TYR A 193 -32.02 15.19 22.16
CA TYR A 193 -30.71 15.77 22.45
C TYR A 193 -30.32 16.84 21.42
N PRO A 194 -29.54 17.86 21.83
CA PRO A 194 -29.06 18.89 20.91
C PRO A 194 -28.36 18.30 19.71
N LYS A 195 -28.57 18.88 18.52
CA LYS A 195 -27.89 18.46 17.29
C LYS A 195 -26.44 18.91 17.21
N GLU A 196 -26.12 20.02 17.90
CA GLU A 196 -24.77 20.55 17.98
C GLU A 196 -24.00 19.85 19.09
N ALA A 197 -22.75 19.50 18.80
CA ALA A 197 -21.87 18.88 19.79
C ALA A 197 -21.57 19.84 20.94
N PRO A 198 -21.58 19.40 22.21
CA PRO A 198 -21.31 20.25 23.36
C PRO A 198 -19.80 20.57 23.53
N PHE A 199 -18.98 20.21 22.56
CA PHE A 199 -17.52 20.39 22.53
C PHE A 199 -17.02 20.53 21.08
N THR A 200 -15.85 21.14 20.93
CA THR A 200 -15.06 21.18 19.70
C THR A 200 -14.04 20.03 19.65
N ILE A 201 -13.41 19.80 18.49
CA ILE A 201 -12.30 18.85 18.38
C ILE A 201 -11.14 19.22 19.30
N SER A 202 -10.82 20.50 19.41
CA SER A 202 -9.74 20.99 20.28
C SER A 202 -10.02 20.71 21.76
N GLU A 203 -11.29 20.83 22.19
CA GLU A 203 -11.69 20.43 23.55
C GLU A 203 -11.58 18.92 23.76
N LEU A 204 -11.96 18.08 22.80
CA LEU A 204 -11.81 16.62 22.88
C LEU A 204 -10.34 16.19 22.98
N GLU A 205 -9.46 16.86 22.23
CA GLU A 205 -8.02 16.64 22.24
C GLU A 205 -7.37 16.97 23.60
N ASP A 206 -8.00 17.85 24.40
CA ASP A 206 -7.59 18.16 25.78
C ASP A 206 -8.29 17.26 26.81
N ILE A 207 -9.58 16.99 26.63
CA ILE A 207 -10.38 16.16 27.53
C ILE A 207 -9.78 14.78 27.71
N TYR A 208 -9.48 14.08 26.62
CA TYR A 208 -9.01 12.69 26.72
C TYR A 208 -7.65 12.53 27.40
N PRO A 209 -6.58 13.27 27.05
CA PRO A 209 -5.31 13.17 27.77
C PRO A 209 -5.42 13.54 29.25
N THR A 210 -6.24 14.55 29.58
CA THR A 210 -6.51 14.97 30.96
C THR A 210 -7.19 13.86 31.73
N ALA A 211 -8.26 13.27 31.19
CA ALA A 211 -8.97 12.13 31.79
C ALA A 211 -8.08 10.90 31.95
N SER A 212 -7.25 10.61 30.91
CA SER A 212 -6.30 9.48 30.94
C SER A 212 -5.21 9.67 32.02
N LYS A 213 -4.79 10.91 32.29
CA LYS A 213 -3.87 11.20 33.38
C LYS A 213 -4.55 11.03 34.73
N LYS A 214 -5.73 11.66 34.92
CA LYS A 214 -6.52 11.53 36.15
C LYS A 214 -6.79 10.08 36.52
N SER A 215 -7.16 9.25 35.57
CA SER A 215 -7.46 7.82 35.81
C SER A 215 -6.28 6.98 36.30
N LYS A 216 -5.04 7.49 36.16
CA LYS A 216 -3.83 6.84 36.67
C LYS A 216 -3.48 7.31 38.09
N GLU A 217 -3.93 8.50 38.44
CA GLU A 217 -3.62 9.17 39.71
C GLU A 217 -4.77 9.07 40.70
N ASP A 218 -6.03 8.87 40.23
CA ASP A 218 -7.26 8.81 41.02
C ASP A 218 -8.07 7.56 40.65
N GLU A 219 -8.14 6.61 41.60
CA GLU A 219 -8.85 5.34 41.42
C GLU A 219 -10.36 5.54 41.35
N ALA A 220 -10.90 6.52 42.11
CA ALA A 220 -12.36 6.82 42.07
C ALA A 220 -12.76 7.36 40.70
N PHE A 221 -11.93 8.21 40.06
CA PHE A 221 -12.17 8.68 38.70
C PHE A 221 -12.12 7.51 37.70
N ARG A 222 -11.18 6.58 37.86
CA ARG A 222 -11.05 5.40 37.00
C ARG A 222 -12.29 4.49 37.13
N GLU A 223 -12.76 4.24 38.36
CA GLU A 223 -13.98 3.43 38.59
C GLU A 223 -15.21 4.11 37.96
N ALA A 224 -15.35 5.43 38.12
CA ALA A 224 -16.43 6.18 37.47
C ALA A 224 -16.37 6.08 35.94
N ALA A 225 -15.17 6.11 35.34
CA ALA A 225 -15.01 5.95 33.89
C ALA A 225 -15.34 4.52 33.43
N MET A 226 -15.01 3.50 34.22
CA MET A 226 -15.41 2.11 33.93
C MET A 226 -16.92 1.93 34.00
N GLU A 227 -17.60 2.51 35.01
CA GLU A 227 -19.05 2.48 35.10
C GLU A 227 -19.71 3.27 33.95
N ALA A 228 -19.22 4.46 33.62
CA ALA A 228 -19.71 5.21 32.46
C ALA A 228 -19.57 4.44 31.14
N THR A 229 -18.46 3.69 30.96
CA THR A 229 -18.29 2.80 29.81
C THR A 229 -19.36 1.71 29.81
N SER A 230 -19.59 1.06 30.93
CA SER A 230 -20.61 0.02 31.08
C SER A 230 -22.03 0.53 30.81
N GLU A 231 -22.38 1.72 31.34
CA GLU A 231 -23.66 2.38 31.08
C GLU A 231 -23.84 2.74 29.60
N LEU A 232 -22.80 3.25 28.93
CA LEU A 232 -22.78 3.50 27.50
C LEU A 232 -23.08 2.22 26.72
N GLN A 233 -22.40 1.14 27.09
CA GLN A 233 -22.54 -0.18 26.45
C GLN A 233 -23.93 -0.80 26.70
N ARG A 234 -24.52 -0.57 27.86
CA ARG A 234 -25.92 -0.95 28.18
C ARG A 234 -26.97 -0.09 27.48
N GLY A 235 -26.57 0.99 26.79
CA GLY A 235 -27.45 1.81 25.96
C GLY A 235 -28.02 3.04 26.66
N ARG A 236 -27.37 3.60 27.70
CA ARG A 236 -27.79 4.85 28.34
C ARG A 236 -27.91 5.95 27.29
N ARG A 237 -29.13 6.49 27.12
CA ARG A 237 -29.50 7.41 26.02
C ARG A 237 -28.57 8.63 25.91
N GLY A 238 -28.31 9.32 27.04
CA GLY A 238 -27.45 10.49 27.04
C GLY A 238 -26.01 10.18 26.63
N TYR A 239 -25.47 9.04 27.08
CA TYR A 239 -24.11 8.62 26.73
C TYR A 239 -24.00 8.17 25.27
N ARG A 240 -25.06 7.52 24.74
CA ARG A 240 -25.13 7.19 23.30
C ARG A 240 -25.17 8.46 22.44
N ALA A 241 -25.95 9.48 22.83
CA ALA A 241 -25.97 10.75 22.13
C ALA A 241 -24.61 11.50 22.21
N LEU A 242 -23.89 11.41 23.33
CA LEU A 242 -22.52 11.91 23.42
C LEU A 242 -21.56 11.15 22.51
N LEU A 243 -21.67 9.83 22.41
CA LEU A 243 -20.85 9.01 21.49
C LEU A 243 -21.06 9.46 20.04
N GLU A 244 -22.30 9.69 19.60
CA GLU A 244 -22.60 10.21 18.27
C GLU A 244 -21.90 11.56 18.01
N HIS A 245 -21.89 12.47 18.98
CA HIS A 245 -21.16 13.73 18.87
C HIS A 245 -19.66 13.55 18.81
N ILE A 246 -19.10 12.67 19.65
CA ILE A 246 -17.67 12.34 19.65
C ILE A 246 -17.26 11.78 18.28
N LEU A 247 -18.05 10.86 17.73
CA LEU A 247 -17.81 10.28 16.41
C LEU A 247 -17.87 11.35 15.31
N ASN A 248 -18.93 12.16 15.26
CA ASN A 248 -19.12 13.17 14.22
C ASN A 248 -17.97 14.19 14.20
N VAL A 249 -17.57 14.68 15.37
CA VAL A 249 -16.47 15.66 15.50
C VAL A 249 -15.14 15.00 15.12
N SER A 250 -14.87 13.79 15.62
CA SER A 250 -13.61 13.07 15.35
C SER A 250 -13.49 12.67 13.89
N VAL A 251 -14.55 12.10 13.30
CA VAL A 251 -14.53 11.66 11.89
C VAL A 251 -14.32 12.83 10.94
N THR A 252 -14.90 13.98 11.25
CA THR A 252 -14.70 15.20 10.45
C THR A 252 -13.23 15.62 10.43
N ASP A 253 -12.56 15.61 11.57
CA ASP A 253 -11.12 15.93 11.66
C ASP A 253 -10.25 14.84 11.02
N LEU A 254 -10.55 13.56 11.28
CA LEU A 254 -9.83 12.45 10.68
C LEU A 254 -9.89 12.48 9.15
N LYS A 255 -11.07 12.76 8.56
CA LYS A 255 -11.22 12.91 7.10
C LYS A 255 -10.29 13.99 6.55
N LYS A 256 -10.25 15.17 7.17
CA LYS A 256 -9.33 16.24 6.76
C LYS A 256 -7.87 15.79 6.76
N ASN A 257 -7.45 15.06 7.80
CA ASN A 257 -6.09 14.58 7.92
C ASN A 257 -5.77 13.49 6.88
N TYR A 258 -6.69 12.56 6.62
CA TYR A 258 -6.52 11.54 5.57
C TYR A 258 -6.56 12.15 4.17
N ASP A 259 -7.40 13.16 3.92
CA ASP A 259 -7.42 13.88 2.64
C ASP A 259 -6.07 14.56 2.36
N ASN A 260 -5.43 15.14 3.37
CA ASN A 260 -4.07 15.70 3.25
C ASN A 260 -3.02 14.65 2.87
N LEU A 261 -3.26 13.37 3.21
CA LEU A 261 -2.43 12.23 2.80
C LEU A 261 -2.88 11.60 1.48
N ASN A 262 -3.93 12.11 0.83
CA ASN A 262 -4.58 11.44 -0.30
C ASN A 262 -4.90 9.97 0.02
N VAL A 263 -5.54 9.75 1.17
CA VAL A 263 -6.03 8.47 1.69
C VAL A 263 -7.54 8.56 1.84
N SER A 264 -8.27 7.56 1.38
CA SER A 264 -9.73 7.56 1.42
C SER A 264 -10.28 6.20 1.82
N PHE A 265 -11.43 6.20 2.48
CA PHE A 265 -12.11 5.00 2.92
C PHE A 265 -13.53 4.97 2.39
N GLU A 266 -13.99 3.81 1.97
CA GLU A 266 -15.37 3.55 1.61
C GLU A 266 -16.24 3.34 2.86
N LEU A 267 -15.64 2.77 3.93
CA LEU A 267 -16.30 2.50 5.20
C LEU A 267 -15.63 3.27 6.35
N TRP A 268 -16.48 3.82 7.19
CA TRP A 268 -16.12 4.50 8.45
C TRP A 268 -16.83 3.79 9.60
N LYS A 269 -16.55 2.49 9.72
CA LYS A 269 -17.08 1.63 10.78
C LYS A 269 -16.19 1.68 12.02
N GLY A 270 -16.73 1.24 13.14
CA GLY A 270 -15.99 1.16 14.41
C GLY A 270 -16.30 -0.11 15.19
N GLU A 271 -15.61 -0.27 16.30
CA GLU A 271 -15.85 -1.36 17.25
C GLU A 271 -17.31 -1.36 17.74
N SER A 272 -17.95 -0.18 17.84
CA SER A 272 -19.35 -0.03 18.23
C SER A 272 -20.34 -0.63 17.24
N ASP A 273 -20.03 -0.65 15.95
CA ASP A 273 -20.85 -1.26 14.90
C ASP A 273 -20.87 -2.80 15.02
N ALA A 274 -19.80 -3.40 15.53
CA ALA A 274 -19.69 -4.85 15.71
C ALA A 274 -20.42 -5.38 16.95
N GLN A 275 -20.80 -4.51 17.89
CA GLN A 275 -21.45 -4.91 19.16
C GLN A 275 -22.71 -5.77 18.99
N PRO A 276 -23.64 -5.50 18.06
CA PRO A 276 -24.84 -6.31 17.89
C PRO A 276 -24.56 -7.78 17.56
N TYR A 277 -23.40 -8.07 16.97
CA TYR A 277 -23.01 -9.43 16.54
C TYR A 277 -22.40 -10.27 17.68
N ILE A 278 -21.90 -9.63 18.75
CA ILE A 278 -21.20 -10.33 19.84
C ILE A 278 -22.08 -11.37 20.56
N PRO A 279 -23.32 -11.05 21.02
CA PRO A 279 -24.11 -12.00 21.79
C PRO A 279 -24.41 -13.29 21.00
N GLY A 280 -24.82 -13.16 19.73
CA GLY A 280 -25.11 -14.31 18.86
C GLY A 280 -23.87 -15.15 18.57
N MET A 281 -22.75 -14.49 18.27
CA MET A 281 -21.46 -15.15 18.04
C MET A 281 -21.00 -15.94 19.28
N VAL A 282 -21.02 -15.32 20.46
CA VAL A 282 -20.61 -15.95 21.71
C VAL A 282 -21.51 -17.13 22.06
N GLN A 283 -22.83 -16.98 21.86
CA GLN A 283 -23.79 -18.07 22.13
C GLN A 283 -23.55 -19.24 21.18
N MET A 284 -23.36 -19.00 19.90
CA MET A 284 -23.03 -20.04 18.92
C MET A 284 -21.75 -20.80 19.31
N MET A 285 -20.69 -20.10 19.71
CA MET A 285 -19.43 -20.74 20.12
C MET A 285 -19.60 -21.64 21.36
N LYS A 286 -20.51 -21.29 22.28
CA LYS A 286 -20.84 -22.13 23.44
C LYS A 286 -21.67 -23.34 23.04
N ASP A 287 -22.71 -23.15 22.25
CA ASP A 287 -23.66 -24.18 21.86
C ASP A 287 -23.01 -25.28 21.00
N GLU A 288 -22.12 -24.87 20.12
CA GLU A 288 -21.32 -25.77 19.26
C GLU A 288 -20.11 -26.39 20.00
N GLY A 289 -19.86 -25.99 21.25
CA GLY A 289 -18.78 -26.53 22.08
C GLY A 289 -17.36 -26.06 21.71
N TYR A 290 -17.22 -25.00 20.94
CA TYR A 290 -15.92 -24.40 20.63
C TYR A 290 -15.34 -23.64 21.83
N ALA A 291 -16.19 -22.90 22.55
CA ALA A 291 -15.77 -22.08 23.68
C ALA A 291 -15.99 -22.79 25.02
N TYR A 292 -15.01 -22.70 25.91
CA TYR A 292 -15.02 -23.29 27.24
C TYR A 292 -14.42 -22.33 28.28
N MET A 293 -14.73 -22.58 29.56
CA MET A 293 -14.19 -21.78 30.67
C MET A 293 -12.77 -22.23 31.04
N SER A 294 -11.81 -21.27 31.02
CA SER A 294 -10.44 -21.47 31.47
C SER A 294 -10.01 -20.28 32.33
N GLU A 295 -9.56 -20.54 33.55
CA GLU A 295 -9.12 -19.51 34.51
C GLU A 295 -10.12 -18.34 34.70
N GLY A 296 -11.42 -18.69 34.65
CA GLY A 296 -12.52 -17.72 34.77
C GLY A 296 -12.89 -16.99 33.47
N ALA A 297 -12.09 -17.06 32.40
CA ALA A 297 -12.40 -16.48 31.09
C ALA A 297 -13.04 -17.51 30.15
N LEU A 298 -13.84 -17.03 29.20
CA LEU A 298 -14.36 -17.85 28.10
C LEU A 298 -13.35 -17.84 26.97
N VAL A 299 -12.86 -19.00 26.56
CA VAL A 299 -11.76 -19.10 25.57
C VAL A 299 -12.09 -20.13 24.49
N VAL A 300 -11.45 -19.97 23.32
CA VAL A 300 -11.39 -20.95 22.22
C VAL A 300 -9.94 -21.38 22.04
N ASP A 301 -9.66 -22.67 22.10
CA ASP A 301 -8.34 -23.21 21.81
C ASP A 301 -8.05 -23.12 20.30
N VAL A 302 -6.94 -22.50 19.97
CA VAL A 302 -6.51 -22.23 18.58
C VAL A 302 -5.14 -22.84 18.23
N LYS A 303 -4.64 -23.74 19.10
CA LYS A 303 -3.41 -24.47 18.87
C LYS A 303 -3.56 -25.43 17.69
N GLU A 304 -2.52 -25.54 16.88
CA GLU A 304 -2.39 -26.50 15.77
C GLU A 304 -1.18 -27.41 15.98
N ASP A 305 -1.25 -28.64 15.44
CA ASP A 305 -0.18 -29.64 15.59
C ASP A 305 1.13 -29.20 14.92
N THR A 306 1.07 -28.26 13.99
CA THR A 306 2.22 -27.69 13.27
C THR A 306 2.94 -26.58 14.04
N ASP A 307 2.40 -26.15 15.18
CA ASP A 307 2.97 -25.06 15.95
C ASP A 307 4.34 -25.42 16.53
N THR A 308 5.33 -24.59 16.24
CA THR A 308 6.69 -24.71 16.81
C THR A 308 6.86 -23.92 18.11
N LYS A 309 5.87 -23.07 18.42
CA LYS A 309 5.79 -22.24 19.64
C LYS A 309 4.42 -22.42 20.28
N GLU A 310 4.34 -22.18 21.57
CA GLU A 310 3.06 -22.16 22.28
C GLU A 310 2.19 -21.02 21.78
N ILE A 311 0.98 -21.35 21.32
CA ILE A 311 -0.06 -20.39 20.95
C ILE A 311 -1.13 -20.42 22.03
N PRO A 312 -1.30 -19.32 22.81
CA PRO A 312 -2.34 -19.25 23.84
C PRO A 312 -3.74 -19.31 23.22
N PRO A 313 -4.75 -19.79 23.96
CA PRO A 313 -6.15 -19.75 23.52
C PRO A 313 -6.61 -18.32 23.18
N CYS A 314 -7.54 -18.21 22.24
CA CYS A 314 -8.20 -16.94 21.94
C CYS A 314 -9.23 -16.64 23.05
N ILE A 315 -9.06 -15.54 23.76
CA ILE A 315 -10.02 -15.14 24.82
C ILE A 315 -11.20 -14.47 24.14
N ILE A 316 -12.40 -14.99 24.41
CA ILE A 316 -13.68 -14.51 23.87
C ILE A 316 -14.35 -13.54 24.83
N LEU A 317 -14.37 -13.87 26.13
CA LEU A 317 -14.84 -12.98 27.20
C LEU A 317 -13.92 -13.08 28.41
N LYS A 318 -13.72 -11.95 29.08
CA LYS A 318 -13.00 -11.88 30.35
C LYS A 318 -13.78 -12.59 31.47
N SER A 319 -13.16 -12.74 32.63
CA SER A 319 -13.78 -13.35 33.83
C SER A 319 -14.97 -12.55 34.37
N ASP A 320 -15.05 -11.27 34.11
CA ASP A 320 -16.18 -10.39 34.43
C ASP A 320 -17.26 -10.36 33.33
N GLY A 321 -17.09 -11.14 32.25
CA GLY A 321 -17.99 -11.21 31.10
C GLY A 321 -17.79 -10.09 30.09
N ALA A 322 -16.81 -9.21 30.27
CA ALA A 322 -16.55 -8.10 29.34
C ALA A 322 -15.84 -8.59 28.06
N SER A 323 -16.16 -7.91 26.96
CA SER A 323 -15.49 -8.08 25.67
C SER A 323 -14.08 -7.50 25.68
N LEU A 324 -13.23 -8.01 24.81
CA LEU A 324 -11.90 -7.48 24.51
C LEU A 324 -11.68 -7.33 22.99
N TYR A 325 -10.49 -6.91 22.60
CA TYR A 325 -10.15 -6.73 21.19
C TYR A 325 -10.38 -7.98 20.34
N SER A 326 -10.06 -9.18 20.84
CA SER A 326 -10.36 -10.42 20.12
C SER A 326 -11.85 -10.64 19.90
N THR A 327 -12.70 -10.25 20.88
CA THR A 327 -14.15 -10.35 20.76
C THR A 327 -14.68 -9.41 19.68
N THR A 328 -14.25 -8.16 19.71
CA THR A 328 -14.69 -7.14 18.73
C THR A 328 -14.16 -7.45 17.33
N ASP A 329 -12.92 -7.93 17.19
CA ASP A 329 -12.37 -8.31 15.89
C ASP A 329 -13.10 -9.50 15.27
N LEU A 330 -13.44 -10.52 16.07
CA LEU A 330 -14.24 -11.65 15.60
C LEU A 330 -15.65 -11.20 15.19
N ALA A 331 -16.30 -10.35 15.99
CA ALA A 331 -17.61 -9.79 15.66
C ALA A 331 -17.55 -8.90 14.39
N THR A 332 -16.47 -8.16 14.19
CA THR A 332 -16.22 -7.40 12.97
C THR A 332 -16.07 -8.32 11.75
N ILE A 333 -15.44 -9.47 11.90
CA ILE A 333 -15.38 -10.48 10.83
C ILE A 333 -16.79 -10.96 10.49
N VAL A 334 -17.64 -11.28 11.49
CA VAL A 334 -19.04 -11.67 11.26
C VAL A 334 -19.79 -10.59 10.50
N MET A 335 -19.73 -9.33 10.96
CA MET A 335 -20.35 -8.18 10.29
C MET A 335 -19.91 -8.05 8.84
N ARG A 336 -18.60 -8.15 8.56
CA ARG A 336 -18.06 -8.05 7.21
C ARG A 336 -18.51 -9.20 6.30
N MET A 337 -18.60 -10.42 6.85
CA MET A 337 -19.10 -11.56 6.09
C MET A 337 -20.57 -11.41 5.74
N GLU A 338 -21.40 -10.93 6.67
CA GLU A 338 -22.84 -10.71 6.44
C GLU A 338 -23.10 -9.57 5.46
N ASP A 339 -22.41 -8.42 5.64
CA ASP A 339 -22.68 -7.21 4.85
C ASP A 339 -22.07 -7.23 3.45
N TYR A 340 -20.89 -7.86 3.26
CA TYR A 340 -20.08 -7.72 2.04
C TYR A 340 -19.69 -9.04 1.39
N SER A 341 -19.79 -10.17 2.08
CA SER A 341 -19.34 -11.49 1.60
C SER A 341 -17.96 -11.46 0.92
N PRO A 342 -16.91 -10.95 1.58
CA PRO A 342 -15.61 -10.75 0.96
C PRO A 342 -14.89 -12.08 0.68
N ASP A 343 -14.15 -12.13 -0.42
CA ASP A 343 -13.19 -13.22 -0.72
C ASP A 343 -11.91 -13.10 0.12
N SER A 344 -11.60 -11.87 0.59
CA SER A 344 -10.41 -11.60 1.39
C SER A 344 -10.61 -10.41 2.32
N ILE A 345 -10.07 -10.51 3.54
CA ILE A 345 -9.97 -9.40 4.49
C ILE A 345 -8.49 -9.22 4.84
N ILE A 346 -7.96 -8.04 4.58
CA ILE A 346 -6.56 -7.68 4.80
C ILE A 346 -6.50 -6.67 5.95
N TYR A 347 -5.76 -6.99 7.00
CA TYR A 347 -5.55 -6.14 8.17
C TYR A 347 -4.15 -5.55 8.16
N LEU A 348 -4.04 -4.22 8.20
CA LEU A 348 -2.76 -3.52 8.35
C LEU A 348 -2.59 -3.03 9.78
N ALA A 349 -1.77 -3.73 10.53
CA ALA A 349 -1.47 -3.41 11.92
C ALA A 349 0.03 -3.57 12.21
N ASP A 350 0.45 -3.05 13.37
CA ASP A 350 1.83 -3.20 13.83
C ASP A 350 2.21 -4.69 13.92
N GLN A 351 3.40 -5.05 13.47
CA GLN A 351 3.88 -6.45 13.49
C GLN A 351 3.89 -7.07 14.90
N ARG A 352 3.92 -6.27 15.96
CA ARG A 352 3.80 -6.74 17.34
C ARG A 352 2.43 -7.36 17.65
N GLN A 353 1.42 -7.09 16.84
CA GLN A 353 0.07 -7.67 16.96
C GLN A 353 -0.07 -9.02 16.21
N SER A 354 0.99 -9.55 15.62
CA SER A 354 0.91 -10.78 14.81
C SER A 354 0.34 -11.98 15.58
N MET A 355 0.66 -12.13 16.87
CA MET A 355 0.10 -13.21 17.69
C MET A 355 -1.41 -13.06 17.86
N HIS A 356 -1.89 -11.85 18.10
CA HIS A 356 -3.32 -11.55 18.21
C HIS A 356 -4.07 -11.94 16.91
N PHE A 357 -3.56 -11.55 15.74
CA PHE A 357 -4.19 -11.92 14.45
C PHE A 357 -4.12 -13.43 14.18
N ILE A 358 -3.05 -14.12 14.58
CA ILE A 358 -3.00 -15.59 14.50
C ILE A 358 -4.15 -16.19 15.31
N GLN A 359 -4.35 -15.74 16.55
CA GLN A 359 -5.43 -16.23 17.43
C GLN A 359 -6.82 -15.94 16.85
N VAL A 360 -7.07 -14.69 16.40
CA VAL A 360 -8.35 -14.27 15.82
C VAL A 360 -8.67 -15.06 14.54
N PHE A 361 -7.72 -15.18 13.61
CA PHE A 361 -7.93 -15.86 12.34
C PHE A 361 -8.17 -17.36 12.51
N ARG A 362 -7.40 -18.02 13.38
CA ARG A 362 -7.61 -19.44 13.70
C ARG A 362 -8.93 -19.67 14.42
N CYS A 363 -9.29 -18.78 15.35
CA CYS A 363 -10.59 -18.82 16.02
C CYS A 363 -11.73 -18.69 15.00
N ALA A 364 -11.68 -17.69 14.12
CA ALA A 364 -12.71 -17.46 13.11
C ALA A 364 -12.91 -18.67 12.18
N ARG A 365 -11.81 -19.33 11.76
CA ARG A 365 -11.89 -20.55 10.94
C ARG A 365 -12.45 -21.73 11.72
N LYS A 366 -11.90 -22.00 12.89
CA LYS A 366 -12.28 -23.13 13.72
C LYS A 366 -13.76 -23.10 14.09
N THR A 367 -14.29 -21.91 14.35
CA THR A 367 -15.67 -21.69 14.75
C THR A 367 -16.64 -21.48 13.57
N GLY A 368 -16.15 -21.56 12.33
CA GLY A 368 -16.98 -21.40 11.13
C GLY A 368 -17.50 -19.99 10.87
N LEU A 369 -16.90 -18.95 11.50
CA LEU A 369 -17.24 -17.55 11.21
C LEU A 369 -16.81 -17.12 9.81
N VAL A 370 -15.85 -17.83 9.22
CA VAL A 370 -15.42 -17.67 7.83
C VAL A 370 -15.26 -19.03 7.16
N ASP A 371 -15.63 -19.11 5.89
CA ASP A 371 -15.39 -20.28 5.05
C ASP A 371 -13.89 -20.40 4.68
N ASP A 372 -13.44 -21.62 4.35
CA ASP A 372 -12.04 -21.91 4.02
C ASP A 372 -11.53 -21.14 2.81
N HIS A 373 -12.42 -20.75 1.89
CA HIS A 373 -12.04 -19.99 0.70
C HIS A 373 -11.73 -18.51 0.98
N VAL A 374 -12.22 -17.95 2.08
CA VAL A 374 -11.98 -16.55 2.47
C VAL A 374 -10.56 -16.37 3.00
N LYS A 375 -9.80 -15.47 2.44
CA LYS A 375 -8.43 -15.19 2.90
C LYS A 375 -8.43 -14.14 4.01
N LEU A 376 -7.91 -14.50 5.19
CA LEU A 376 -7.63 -13.56 6.28
C LEU A 376 -6.12 -13.30 6.29
N ILE A 377 -5.70 -12.06 6.10
CA ILE A 377 -4.30 -11.68 5.91
C ILE A 377 -3.95 -10.55 6.88
N HIS A 378 -2.86 -10.72 7.63
CA HIS A 378 -2.25 -9.64 8.42
C HIS A 378 -0.97 -9.16 7.74
N ILE A 379 -0.95 -7.90 7.32
CA ILE A 379 0.26 -7.20 6.90
C ILE A 379 0.81 -6.48 8.12
N GLY A 380 1.78 -7.11 8.78
CA GLY A 380 2.49 -6.52 9.90
C GLY A 380 3.49 -5.48 9.42
N PHE A 381 3.40 -4.24 9.92
CA PHE A 381 4.37 -3.23 9.58
C PHE A 381 5.32 -2.91 10.75
N GLY A 382 6.55 -2.53 10.40
CA GLY A 382 7.58 -2.14 11.35
C GLY A 382 7.44 -0.68 11.78
N THR A 383 8.39 -0.21 12.59
CA THR A 383 8.38 1.13 13.21
C THR A 383 9.10 2.16 12.33
N MET A 384 8.55 3.37 12.28
CA MET A 384 9.25 4.54 11.78
C MET A 384 10.10 5.12 12.92
N ASN A 385 11.41 5.13 12.74
CA ASN A 385 12.38 5.57 13.75
C ASN A 385 13.01 6.91 13.39
N GLY A 386 13.42 7.66 14.38
CA GLY A 386 14.28 8.85 14.19
C GLY A 386 15.73 8.47 13.89
N LYS A 387 16.59 9.48 13.67
CA LYS A 387 18.04 9.30 13.44
C LYS A 387 18.77 8.60 14.61
N ASP A 388 18.19 8.62 15.80
CA ASP A 388 18.69 7.93 17.00
C ASP A 388 18.29 6.44 17.07
N GLY A 389 17.60 5.93 16.06
CA GLY A 389 17.10 4.55 15.99
C GLY A 389 15.94 4.23 16.92
N LYS A 390 15.36 5.24 17.59
CA LYS A 390 14.17 5.08 18.45
C LYS A 390 12.92 5.54 17.72
N PRO A 391 11.72 5.08 18.15
CA PRO A 391 10.48 5.55 17.56
C PRO A 391 10.42 7.07 17.47
N PHE A 392 9.99 7.58 16.32
CA PHE A 392 10.01 9.01 16.02
C PHE A 392 9.15 9.80 17.03
N LYS A 393 9.77 10.81 17.67
CA LYS A 393 9.15 11.61 18.72
C LYS A 393 9.39 13.09 18.49
N THR A 394 8.57 13.94 19.12
CA THR A 394 8.84 15.38 19.21
C THR A 394 10.11 15.66 20.00
N ARG A 395 10.67 16.86 19.85
CA ARG A 395 11.84 17.33 20.63
C ARG A 395 11.60 17.24 22.15
N ASP A 396 10.35 17.38 22.59
CA ASP A 396 9.93 17.30 23.99
C ASP A 396 9.60 15.88 24.46
N GLY A 397 9.86 14.86 23.62
CA GLY A 397 9.71 13.43 23.96
C GLY A 397 8.31 12.84 23.77
N GLY A 398 7.33 13.62 23.30
CA GLY A 398 5.97 13.16 22.95
C GLY A 398 5.90 12.48 21.58
N VAL A 399 4.77 11.81 21.30
CA VAL A 399 4.51 11.30 19.95
C VAL A 399 4.17 12.49 19.05
N MET A 400 4.85 12.60 17.90
CA MET A 400 4.63 13.69 16.95
C MET A 400 3.26 13.55 16.30
N ARG A 401 2.46 14.63 16.30
CA ARG A 401 1.22 14.70 15.51
C ARG A 401 1.55 14.66 14.03
N LEU A 402 0.72 13.96 13.28
CA LEU A 402 0.91 13.80 11.85
C LEU A 402 0.85 15.14 11.10
N GLU A 403 -0.06 16.02 11.50
CA GLU A 403 -0.21 17.37 10.93
C GLU A 403 1.10 18.17 11.01
N TYR A 404 1.77 18.17 12.17
CA TYR A 404 3.05 18.90 12.33
C TYR A 404 4.17 18.34 11.44
N LEU A 405 4.22 17.02 11.27
CA LEU A 405 5.19 16.42 10.36
C LEU A 405 4.93 16.84 8.91
N LEU A 406 3.67 16.84 8.50
CA LEU A 406 3.27 17.28 7.16
C LEU A 406 3.62 18.75 6.91
N ASP A 407 3.34 19.61 7.89
CA ASP A 407 3.66 21.05 7.80
C ASP A 407 5.17 21.29 7.71
N GLU A 408 5.98 20.62 8.55
CA GLU A 408 7.44 20.74 8.53
C GLU A 408 8.02 20.35 7.15
N ILE A 409 7.52 19.27 6.56
CA ILE A 409 7.98 18.82 5.24
C ILE A 409 7.48 19.77 4.14
N ASN A 410 6.24 20.26 4.24
CA ASN A 410 5.70 21.26 3.31
C ASN A 410 6.54 22.55 3.30
N GLU A 411 6.91 23.06 4.47
CA GLU A 411 7.75 24.25 4.61
C GLU A 411 9.13 24.04 3.99
N GLU A 412 9.76 22.90 4.27
CA GLU A 412 11.07 22.56 3.70
C GLU A 412 11.00 22.47 2.17
N MET A 413 9.95 21.84 1.63
CA MET A 413 9.76 21.73 0.18
C MET A 413 9.47 23.08 -0.47
N LEU A 414 8.66 23.94 0.16
CA LEU A 414 8.38 25.28 -0.34
C LEU A 414 9.68 26.12 -0.41
N LYS A 415 10.52 26.03 0.62
CA LYS A 415 11.81 26.69 0.65
C LYS A 415 12.69 26.23 -0.51
N LYS A 416 12.87 24.92 -0.71
CA LYS A 416 13.70 24.34 -1.79
C LYS A 416 13.19 24.75 -3.18
N ILE A 417 11.86 24.70 -3.40
CA ILE A 417 11.26 25.11 -4.67
C ILE A 417 11.50 26.59 -4.92
N THR A 418 11.32 27.45 -3.93
CA THR A 418 11.52 28.90 -4.06
C THR A 418 13.01 29.25 -4.29
N GLU A 419 13.94 28.53 -3.67
CA GLU A 419 15.38 28.71 -3.89
C GLU A 419 15.76 28.31 -5.32
N ASN A 420 15.29 27.14 -5.81
CA ASN A 420 15.52 26.69 -7.19
C ASN A 420 14.95 27.67 -8.25
N GLN A 421 13.83 28.31 -7.94
CA GLN A 421 13.24 29.33 -8.84
C GLN A 421 14.11 30.59 -8.97
N LYS A 422 14.70 31.04 -7.86
CA LYS A 422 15.59 32.22 -7.86
C LYS A 422 16.87 31.98 -8.67
N GLU A 423 17.34 30.75 -8.74
CA GLU A 423 18.52 30.37 -9.53
C GLU A 423 18.23 30.24 -11.03
N LYS A 424 16.97 29.93 -11.38
CA LYS A 424 16.52 29.78 -12.78
C LYS A 424 15.75 31.04 -13.19
N GLU A 425 16.42 32.06 -13.71
CA GLU A 425 15.87 33.39 -14.08
C GLU A 425 14.60 33.39 -14.98
N ASN A 426 14.02 32.25 -15.36
CA ASN A 426 12.94 32.12 -16.36
C ASN A 426 11.71 31.31 -15.92
N LEU A 427 11.53 31.00 -14.64
CA LEU A 427 10.32 30.31 -14.14
C LEU A 427 9.48 31.27 -13.31
N ASP A 428 8.52 31.93 -13.98
CA ASP A 428 7.50 32.76 -13.34
C ASP A 428 6.37 31.85 -12.84
N ILE A 429 6.57 31.25 -11.64
CA ILE A 429 5.54 30.46 -10.95
C ILE A 429 4.97 31.35 -9.85
N SER A 430 3.64 31.49 -9.80
CA SER A 430 2.99 32.26 -8.75
C SER A 430 3.21 31.62 -7.36
N ASP A 431 3.14 32.42 -6.31
CA ASP A 431 3.26 31.92 -4.92
C ASP A 431 2.23 30.82 -4.60
N GLU A 432 1.04 30.89 -5.19
CA GLU A 432 0.00 29.87 -5.01
C GLU A 432 0.35 28.56 -5.71
N GLU A 433 0.88 28.63 -6.92
CA GLU A 433 1.37 27.48 -7.68
C GLU A 433 2.59 26.85 -6.98
N ALA A 434 3.51 27.66 -6.44
CA ALA A 434 4.64 27.18 -5.65
C ALA A 434 4.20 26.42 -4.40
N LYS A 435 3.21 26.96 -3.67
CA LYS A 435 2.63 26.27 -2.50
C LYS A 435 1.94 24.96 -2.88
N LYS A 436 1.18 24.95 -3.98
CA LYS A 436 0.53 23.71 -4.47
C LYS A 436 1.57 22.67 -4.85
N THR A 437 2.57 23.06 -5.60
CA THR A 437 3.69 22.18 -6.00
C THR A 437 4.43 21.65 -4.79
N ALA A 438 4.73 22.51 -3.80
CA ALA A 438 5.39 22.10 -2.56
C ALA A 438 4.61 21.01 -1.83
N ARG A 439 3.29 21.15 -1.69
CA ARG A 439 2.44 20.11 -1.08
C ARG A 439 2.47 18.79 -1.83
N MET A 440 2.42 18.81 -3.16
CA MET A 440 2.49 17.61 -3.98
C MET A 440 3.84 16.90 -3.82
N VAL A 441 4.93 17.66 -3.82
CA VAL A 441 6.28 17.12 -3.66
C VAL A 441 6.53 16.62 -2.23
N ALA A 442 6.01 17.32 -1.22
CA ALA A 442 6.07 16.88 0.17
C ALA A 442 5.31 15.56 0.39
N LEU A 443 4.12 15.44 -0.17
CA LEU A 443 3.35 14.20 -0.12
C LEU A 443 4.09 13.04 -0.79
N ALA A 444 4.70 13.28 -1.95
CA ALA A 444 5.53 12.28 -2.63
C ALA A 444 6.76 11.89 -1.80
N ALA A 445 7.41 12.86 -1.14
CA ALA A 445 8.56 12.60 -0.27
C ALA A 445 8.19 11.65 0.87
N ILE A 446 7.05 11.87 1.54
CA ILE A 446 6.57 11.05 2.65
C ILE A 446 6.14 9.67 2.16
N LYS A 447 5.24 9.61 1.17
CA LYS A 447 4.67 8.34 0.70
C LYS A 447 5.72 7.45 0.06
N TYR A 448 6.53 7.99 -0.83
CA TYR A 448 7.60 7.22 -1.45
C TYR A 448 8.67 6.81 -0.44
N GLY A 449 9.02 7.70 0.48
CA GLY A 449 9.98 7.42 1.54
C GLY A 449 9.57 6.25 2.41
N ASP A 450 8.30 6.15 2.80
CA ASP A 450 7.75 5.00 3.53
C ASP A 450 7.62 3.76 2.62
N LEU A 451 6.90 3.88 1.51
CA LEU A 451 6.55 2.76 0.62
C LEU A 451 7.75 2.12 -0.08
N SER A 452 8.89 2.80 -0.19
CA SER A 452 10.13 2.23 -0.72
C SER A 452 10.76 1.19 0.20
N ASN A 453 10.30 1.13 1.46
CA ASN A 453 10.72 0.13 2.43
C ASN A 453 9.73 -1.06 2.46
N GLN A 454 10.26 -2.25 2.70
CA GLN A 454 9.41 -3.42 2.96
C GLN A 454 8.52 -3.15 4.18
N ALA A 455 7.21 -3.43 4.08
CA ALA A 455 6.27 -3.13 5.17
C ALA A 455 6.74 -3.64 6.53
N SER A 456 7.20 -4.90 6.62
CA SER A 456 7.64 -5.55 7.87
C SER A 456 8.97 -5.02 8.45
N LYS A 457 9.68 -4.13 7.74
CA LYS A 457 10.95 -3.59 8.21
C LYS A 457 10.78 -2.25 8.91
N ASP A 458 11.54 -2.08 9.98
CA ASP A 458 11.77 -0.76 10.56
C ASP A 458 12.63 0.08 9.61
N TYR A 459 12.40 1.39 9.60
CA TYR A 459 13.25 2.30 8.84
C TYR A 459 13.51 3.61 9.58
N ILE A 460 14.56 4.31 9.17
CA ILE A 460 14.90 5.63 9.71
C ILE A 460 14.26 6.70 8.83
N PHE A 461 13.41 7.52 9.44
CA PHE A 461 12.83 8.69 8.81
C PHE A 461 13.81 9.86 8.90
N ASP A 462 14.22 10.36 7.76
CA ASP A 462 15.14 11.49 7.63
C ASP A 462 14.55 12.49 6.63
N ILE A 463 14.05 13.63 7.14
CA ILE A 463 13.40 14.67 6.31
C ILE A 463 14.37 15.15 5.21
N GLU A 464 15.64 15.41 5.53
CA GLU A 464 16.63 15.91 4.59
C GLU A 464 16.84 14.94 3.42
N ARG A 465 16.96 13.64 3.72
CA ARG A 465 17.08 12.58 2.73
C ARG A 465 15.81 12.45 1.88
N PHE A 466 14.62 12.44 2.51
CA PHE A 466 13.35 12.20 1.80
C PHE A 466 12.93 13.37 0.91
N THR A 467 13.35 14.59 1.27
CA THR A 467 13.10 15.80 0.49
C THR A 467 14.20 16.11 -0.53
N SER A 468 15.17 15.20 -0.72
CA SER A 468 16.22 15.35 -1.75
C SER A 468 15.66 15.12 -3.16
N PHE A 469 16.10 15.93 -4.11
CA PHE A 469 15.85 15.75 -5.56
C PHE A 469 16.83 14.77 -6.22
N GLU A 470 17.70 14.15 -5.44
CA GLU A 470 18.67 13.16 -5.91
C GLU A 470 18.50 11.84 -5.16
N GLY A 471 18.87 10.74 -5.82
CA GLY A 471 18.81 9.41 -5.27
C GLY A 471 17.40 8.79 -5.30
N ASN A 472 17.17 7.76 -4.49
CA ASN A 472 15.91 7.01 -4.48
C ASN A 472 14.87 7.70 -3.58
N THR A 473 14.23 8.76 -4.10
CA THR A 473 13.30 9.63 -3.38
C THR A 473 12.07 9.97 -4.22
N GLY A 474 10.95 10.33 -3.55
CA GLY A 474 9.75 10.80 -4.21
C GLY A 474 9.99 12.04 -5.08
N PRO A 475 10.65 13.10 -4.57
CA PRO A 475 10.99 14.28 -5.36
C PRO A 475 11.81 13.98 -6.62
N TYR A 476 12.73 13.02 -6.59
CA TYR A 476 13.50 12.58 -7.77
C TYR A 476 12.59 11.97 -8.85
N ILE A 477 11.65 11.13 -8.45
CA ILE A 477 10.66 10.53 -9.37
C ILE A 477 9.79 11.62 -10.00
N LEU A 478 9.27 12.56 -9.19
CA LEU A 478 8.47 13.67 -9.70
C LEU A 478 9.27 14.57 -10.65
N TYR A 479 10.52 14.87 -10.31
CA TYR A 479 11.41 15.64 -11.18
C TYR A 479 11.64 14.97 -12.54
N THR A 480 11.75 13.64 -12.55
CA THR A 480 11.85 12.86 -13.79
C THR A 480 10.58 13.01 -14.64
N ILE A 481 9.39 12.89 -14.04
CA ILE A 481 8.11 13.06 -14.74
C ILE A 481 7.96 14.48 -15.28
N VAL A 482 8.26 15.50 -14.48
CA VAL A 482 8.19 16.91 -14.89
C VAL A 482 9.17 17.21 -16.04
N ARG A 483 10.36 16.61 -16.03
CA ARG A 483 11.31 16.71 -17.15
C ARG A 483 10.70 16.14 -18.43
N ILE A 484 10.06 14.98 -18.39
CA ILE A 484 9.38 14.40 -19.55
C ILE A 484 8.26 15.34 -20.03
N LYS A 485 7.40 15.82 -19.11
CA LYS A 485 6.34 16.78 -19.44
C LYS A 485 6.90 18.03 -20.15
N SER A 486 8.02 18.56 -19.67
CA SER A 486 8.68 19.72 -20.30
C SER A 486 9.19 19.42 -21.71
N ILE A 487 9.72 18.23 -21.97
CA ILE A 487 10.17 17.84 -23.32
C ILE A 487 8.96 17.74 -24.26
N LEU A 488 7.89 17.08 -23.83
CA LEU A 488 6.65 16.94 -24.62
C LEU A 488 6.03 18.31 -24.94
N ALA A 489 5.96 19.21 -23.94
CA ALA A 489 5.47 20.57 -24.13
C ALA A 489 6.30 21.37 -25.14
N LYS A 490 7.64 21.26 -25.10
CA LYS A 490 8.54 21.89 -26.07
C LYS A 490 8.37 21.34 -27.50
N TYR A 491 8.13 20.03 -27.62
CA TYR A 491 7.83 19.41 -28.91
C TYR A 491 6.53 19.99 -29.50
N GLN A 492 5.47 20.09 -28.71
CA GLN A 492 4.18 20.68 -29.14
C GLN A 492 4.29 22.18 -29.45
N ALA A 493 5.09 22.93 -28.69
CA ALA A 493 5.30 24.36 -28.93
C ALA A 493 5.94 24.67 -30.31
N ASN A 494 6.57 23.68 -30.95
CA ASN A 494 7.05 23.76 -32.31
C ASN A 494 5.95 23.52 -33.36
N GLY A 495 4.70 23.53 -33.00
CA GLY A 495 3.53 23.38 -33.88
C GLY A 495 3.26 21.93 -34.31
N LYS A 496 3.74 20.95 -33.57
CA LYS A 496 3.55 19.53 -33.84
C LYS A 496 2.55 18.91 -32.86
N ASP A 497 1.66 18.07 -33.37
CA ASP A 497 0.86 17.18 -32.54
C ASP A 497 1.72 16.04 -31.99
N LEU A 498 1.35 15.49 -30.82
CA LEU A 498 2.04 14.33 -30.28
C LEU A 498 1.87 13.11 -31.22
N PRO A 499 2.95 12.37 -31.52
CA PRO A 499 2.92 11.31 -32.49
C PRO A 499 2.07 10.13 -32.01
N ASN A 500 1.30 9.58 -32.94
CA ASN A 500 0.45 8.39 -32.71
C ASN A 500 1.03 7.12 -33.34
N GLY A 501 2.22 7.22 -33.95
CA GLY A 501 2.91 6.12 -34.62
C GLY A 501 3.51 5.08 -33.68
N ALA A 502 3.95 3.98 -34.29
CA ALA A 502 4.69 2.91 -33.59
C ALA A 502 6.04 3.42 -33.09
N ILE A 503 6.53 2.80 -32.03
CA ILE A 503 7.89 2.99 -31.52
C ILE A 503 8.83 2.14 -32.39
N LEU A 504 9.89 2.77 -32.90
CA LEU A 504 10.86 2.10 -33.78
C LEU A 504 11.83 1.20 -32.99
N PRO A 505 12.49 0.23 -33.66
CA PRO A 505 13.58 -0.54 -33.07
C PRO A 505 14.69 0.35 -32.52
N ALA A 506 15.18 0.02 -31.32
CA ALA A 506 16.13 0.87 -30.61
C ALA A 506 17.40 1.19 -31.40
N HIS A 507 17.76 2.48 -31.46
CA HIS A 507 18.97 2.99 -32.15
C HIS A 507 20.19 3.06 -31.23
N SER A 508 19.98 3.05 -29.89
CA SER A 508 21.05 3.08 -28.90
C SER A 508 20.84 2.03 -27.82
N ALA A 509 21.90 1.74 -27.05
CA ALA A 509 21.84 0.81 -25.94
C ALA A 509 20.95 1.33 -24.79
N SER A 510 21.00 2.63 -24.52
CA SER A 510 20.16 3.26 -23.50
C SER A 510 18.68 3.28 -23.90
N GLU A 511 18.36 3.44 -25.18
CA GLU A 511 16.99 3.31 -25.69
C GLU A 511 16.48 1.87 -25.51
N LYS A 512 17.26 0.86 -25.91
CA LYS A 512 16.92 -0.56 -25.70
C LYS A 512 16.69 -0.85 -24.21
N ASN A 513 17.56 -0.35 -23.34
CA ASN A 513 17.43 -0.51 -21.91
C ASN A 513 16.13 0.11 -21.36
N LEU A 514 15.76 1.32 -21.80
CA LEU A 514 14.50 1.94 -21.41
C LEU A 514 13.29 1.09 -21.83
N MET A 515 13.28 0.59 -23.07
CA MET A 515 12.23 -0.31 -23.56
C MET A 515 12.14 -1.61 -22.76
N LEU A 516 13.29 -2.21 -22.39
CA LEU A 516 13.34 -3.43 -21.56
C LEU A 516 12.76 -3.19 -20.16
N VAL A 517 13.06 -2.05 -19.54
CA VAL A 517 12.50 -1.72 -18.23
C VAL A 517 10.99 -1.50 -18.36
N LEU A 518 10.52 -0.74 -19.35
CA LEU A 518 9.09 -0.53 -19.61
C LEU A 518 8.34 -1.86 -19.79
N SER A 519 8.87 -2.78 -20.57
CA SER A 519 8.23 -4.07 -20.88
C SER A 519 7.97 -4.98 -19.68
N ARG A 520 8.52 -4.65 -18.51
CA ARG A 520 8.31 -5.39 -17.25
C ARG A 520 7.17 -4.84 -16.39
N PHE A 521 6.48 -3.79 -16.84
CA PHE A 521 5.46 -3.11 -16.05
C PHE A 521 4.34 -4.04 -15.57
N ASN A 522 3.76 -4.86 -16.45
CA ASN A 522 2.65 -5.76 -16.09
C ASN A 522 3.09 -6.83 -15.09
N ALA A 523 4.23 -7.50 -15.34
CA ALA A 523 4.78 -8.51 -14.43
C ALA A 523 5.11 -7.92 -13.03
N MET A 524 5.62 -6.68 -13.00
CA MET A 524 5.87 -5.97 -11.75
C MET A 524 4.58 -5.68 -11.01
N MET A 525 3.54 -5.21 -11.71
CA MET A 525 2.26 -4.86 -11.09
C MET A 525 1.53 -6.08 -10.54
N GLU A 526 1.49 -7.19 -11.30
CA GLU A 526 0.97 -8.48 -10.86
C GLU A 526 1.68 -8.96 -9.59
N ASN A 527 3.01 -8.92 -9.58
CA ASN A 527 3.83 -9.33 -8.43
C ASN A 527 3.62 -8.43 -7.21
N ALA A 528 3.48 -7.11 -7.41
CA ALA A 528 3.18 -6.17 -6.34
C ALA A 528 1.80 -6.42 -5.72
N TYR A 529 0.82 -6.82 -6.52
CA TYR A 529 -0.50 -7.22 -6.05
C TYR A 529 -0.47 -8.56 -5.30
N GLU A 530 0.12 -9.61 -5.88
CA GLU A 530 0.16 -10.95 -5.28
C GLU A 530 0.85 -10.96 -3.91
N GLU A 531 1.93 -10.18 -3.77
CA GLU A 531 2.69 -10.09 -2.51
C GLU A 531 2.22 -8.95 -1.61
N LEU A 532 1.20 -8.16 -2.00
CA LEU A 532 0.74 -6.97 -1.30
C LEU A 532 1.91 -6.02 -0.96
N ALA A 533 2.77 -5.77 -1.94
CA ALA A 533 4.10 -5.22 -1.76
C ALA A 533 4.36 -3.93 -2.56
N PRO A 534 3.86 -2.76 -2.10
CA PRO A 534 4.08 -1.47 -2.77
C PRO A 534 5.56 -1.11 -3.01
N HIS A 535 6.48 -1.59 -2.18
CA HIS A 535 7.92 -1.35 -2.33
C HIS A 535 8.50 -1.86 -3.66
N LYS A 536 7.86 -2.86 -4.27
CA LYS A 536 8.26 -3.36 -5.60
C LYS A 536 7.97 -2.33 -6.70
N ILE A 537 6.86 -1.61 -6.58
CA ILE A 537 6.54 -0.50 -7.49
C ILE A 537 7.57 0.62 -7.32
N CYS A 538 7.91 0.98 -6.07
CA CYS A 538 8.96 1.98 -5.81
C CYS A 538 10.31 1.60 -6.43
N ALA A 539 10.73 0.35 -6.27
CA ALA A 539 11.97 -0.16 -6.86
C ALA A 539 11.93 -0.08 -8.41
N TYR A 540 10.81 -0.47 -9.00
CA TYR A 540 10.62 -0.43 -10.45
C TYR A 540 10.66 0.99 -11.01
N ILE A 541 9.92 1.94 -10.42
CA ILE A 541 9.89 3.32 -10.93
C ILE A 541 11.23 4.04 -10.74
N TYR A 542 12.00 3.69 -9.73
CA TYR A 542 13.37 4.19 -9.58
C TYR A 542 14.27 3.67 -10.70
N GLU A 543 14.19 2.37 -11.04
CA GLU A 543 14.91 1.80 -12.18
C GLU A 543 14.48 2.44 -13.50
N LEU A 544 13.16 2.64 -13.70
CA LEU A 544 12.60 3.27 -14.89
C LEU A 544 13.06 4.73 -15.03
N ALA A 545 13.08 5.48 -13.94
CA ALA A 545 13.57 6.86 -13.91
C ALA A 545 15.07 6.93 -14.30
N ASN A 546 15.89 6.01 -13.78
CA ASN A 546 17.30 5.92 -14.12
C ASN A 546 17.52 5.51 -15.60
N ALA A 547 16.72 4.55 -16.11
CA ALA A 547 16.78 4.16 -17.52
C ALA A 547 16.40 5.33 -18.46
N PHE A 548 15.35 6.09 -18.10
CA PHE A 548 14.99 7.31 -18.83
C PHE A 548 16.10 8.35 -18.77
N ASN A 549 16.70 8.62 -17.62
CA ASN A 549 17.77 9.59 -17.51
C ASN A 549 19.00 9.18 -18.34
N GLY A 550 19.36 7.89 -18.38
CA GLY A 550 20.40 7.38 -19.27
C GLY A 550 20.08 7.64 -20.74
N PHE A 551 18.84 7.31 -21.17
CA PHE A 551 18.38 7.61 -22.53
C PHE A 551 18.42 9.10 -22.86
N TYR A 552 17.94 9.96 -21.95
CA TYR A 552 17.92 11.41 -22.10
C TYR A 552 19.33 12.03 -22.25
N HIS A 553 20.31 11.52 -21.52
CA HIS A 553 21.68 12.03 -21.58
C HIS A 553 22.43 11.61 -22.85
N GLU A 554 22.18 10.42 -23.36
CA GLU A 554 22.87 9.89 -24.54
C GLU A 554 22.24 10.37 -25.86
N ASN A 555 20.93 10.70 -25.84
CA ASN A 555 20.22 11.01 -27.09
C ASN A 555 19.71 12.46 -27.13
N LYS A 556 19.97 13.15 -28.23
CA LYS A 556 19.50 14.52 -28.49
C LYS A 556 18.03 14.48 -28.96
N ILE A 557 17.09 14.24 -28.07
CA ILE A 557 15.68 13.93 -28.39
C ILE A 557 15.06 14.99 -29.32
N LEU A 558 15.02 16.27 -28.88
CA LEU A 558 14.40 17.35 -29.65
C LEU A 558 15.27 17.84 -30.84
N ALA A 559 16.58 17.61 -30.76
CA ALA A 559 17.51 17.96 -31.81
C ALA A 559 17.85 16.81 -32.77
N GLN A 560 17.09 15.69 -32.70
CA GLN A 560 17.17 14.60 -33.66
C GLN A 560 16.74 15.12 -35.04
N GLU A 561 17.58 14.89 -36.06
CA GLU A 561 17.36 15.38 -37.43
C GLU A 561 16.33 14.51 -38.18
N ASP A 562 16.37 13.20 -37.98
CA ASP A 562 15.39 12.28 -38.55
C ASP A 562 14.05 12.38 -37.78
N GLU A 563 13.03 12.85 -38.48
CA GLU A 563 11.71 13.08 -37.90
C GLU A 563 11.06 11.78 -37.44
N SER A 564 11.28 10.66 -38.14
CA SER A 564 10.72 9.36 -37.75
C SER A 564 11.31 8.84 -36.43
N ILE A 565 12.63 9.01 -36.26
CA ILE A 565 13.33 8.67 -35.01
C ILE A 565 12.90 9.62 -33.90
N LYS A 566 12.77 10.92 -34.19
CA LYS A 566 12.30 11.92 -33.23
C LYS A 566 10.89 11.56 -32.72
N ASP A 567 9.96 11.24 -33.60
CA ASP A 567 8.60 10.87 -33.28
C ASP A 567 8.55 9.57 -32.47
N SER A 568 9.44 8.61 -32.77
CA SER A 568 9.61 7.39 -31.98
C SER A 568 10.09 7.72 -30.57
N TYR A 569 11.08 8.61 -30.41
CA TYR A 569 11.54 9.06 -29.08
C TYR A 569 10.43 9.74 -28.29
N ILE A 570 9.65 10.62 -28.92
CA ILE A 570 8.50 11.27 -28.25
C ILE A 570 7.44 10.23 -27.85
N SER A 571 7.14 9.25 -28.71
CA SER A 571 6.23 8.14 -28.39
C SER A 571 6.72 7.33 -27.19
N LEU A 572 8.03 7.06 -27.12
CA LEU A 572 8.64 6.35 -25.99
C LEU A 572 8.57 7.17 -24.69
N LEU A 573 8.72 8.50 -24.75
CA LEU A 573 8.54 9.39 -23.62
C LEU A 573 7.09 9.44 -23.14
N MET A 574 6.12 9.46 -24.05
CA MET A 574 4.69 9.39 -23.70
C MET A 574 4.38 8.12 -22.92
N LEU A 575 4.85 6.96 -23.40
CA LEU A 575 4.71 5.68 -22.69
C LEU A 575 5.40 5.73 -21.32
N THR A 576 6.63 6.22 -21.26
CA THR A 576 7.39 6.31 -20.00
C THR A 576 6.66 7.18 -18.97
N LYS A 577 6.13 8.35 -19.40
CA LYS A 577 5.33 9.23 -18.55
C LYS A 577 4.08 8.52 -18.05
N GLY A 578 3.33 7.88 -18.95
CA GLY A 578 2.09 7.19 -18.58
C GLY A 578 2.31 6.07 -17.55
N VAL A 579 3.35 5.26 -17.74
CA VAL A 579 3.70 4.19 -16.79
C VAL A 579 4.13 4.77 -15.44
N LEU A 580 4.97 5.81 -15.42
CA LEU A 580 5.39 6.47 -14.17
C LEU A 580 4.19 7.09 -13.43
N GLU A 581 3.31 7.81 -14.13
CA GLU A 581 2.12 8.43 -13.54
C GLU A 581 1.14 7.38 -12.98
N THR A 582 0.94 6.26 -13.69
CA THR A 582 0.14 5.14 -13.19
C THR A 582 0.73 4.53 -11.92
N CYS A 583 2.05 4.32 -11.88
CA CYS A 583 2.71 3.80 -10.70
C CYS A 583 2.60 4.73 -9.49
N ILE A 584 2.80 6.03 -9.66
CA ILE A 584 2.67 6.97 -8.53
C ILE A 584 1.23 7.15 -8.08
N ASP A 585 0.24 7.00 -8.98
CA ASP A 585 -1.17 7.02 -8.61
C ASP A 585 -1.53 5.85 -7.69
N VAL A 586 -1.10 4.62 -7.99
CA VAL A 586 -1.31 3.47 -7.09
C VAL A 586 -0.50 3.56 -5.79
N LEU A 587 0.56 4.37 -5.74
CA LEU A 587 1.25 4.73 -4.51
C LEU A 587 0.57 5.90 -3.76
N GLY A 588 -0.44 6.52 -4.37
CA GLY A 588 -1.29 7.54 -3.76
C GLY A 588 -0.76 8.97 -3.80
N PHE A 589 0.06 9.33 -4.79
CA PHE A 589 0.49 10.71 -5.03
C PHE A 589 0.53 11.04 -6.53
N SER A 590 0.73 12.28 -6.89
CA SER A 590 0.69 12.76 -8.27
C SER A 590 1.82 13.73 -8.56
N ALA A 591 2.14 13.92 -9.84
CA ALA A 591 3.20 14.83 -10.29
C ALA A 591 2.64 16.20 -10.67
N PRO A 592 3.28 17.31 -10.25
CA PRO A 592 2.95 18.65 -10.72
C PRO A 592 3.31 18.81 -12.21
N ASP A 593 2.80 19.87 -12.83
CA ASP A 593 3.13 20.17 -14.22
C ASP A 593 4.49 20.84 -14.37
N ARG A 594 4.90 21.58 -13.34
CA ARG A 594 6.19 22.28 -13.25
C ARG A 594 6.80 22.14 -11.86
N MET A 595 8.11 22.19 -11.82
CA MET A 595 8.84 22.06 -10.55
C MET A 595 10.21 22.75 -10.63
#